data_19a5986d0a2680a9cb327bc812d74d72
#
_entry.id   19a5986d0a2680a9cb327bc812d74d72
#
_cell.length_a   1.000
_cell.length_b   1.000
_cell.length_c   1.000
_cell.angle_alpha   90.00
_cell.angle_beta   90.00
_cell.angle_gamma   90.00
#
_symmetry.space_group_name_H-M   'P 1'
#
loop_
_entity.id
_entity.type
_entity.pdbx_description
1 polymer ?
#
loop_
_entity_poly.entity_id
_entity_poly.type
_entity_poly.pdbx_seq_one_letter_code
_entity_poly.pdbx_strand_id
1 'polypeptide(L)'
;MAMITMIKKRDGRQVPFNIEKIANAIFKAAQTVGGKDYSEAMELADRVCQQLSEEVIGRDPSVEEVQDMVERVLVEQGHAKTAKAYILYRADRTRAREMNSTLMKIYEDLTFMSASDCDIKRENANIDGDTAMGTMLKYGSEGAKQFNEMYVLDPKHSQAHINGDIHIHDLDFLTLTTTCCQIDLLKLFHGGFSTGHGYLREPNDISSYAALACIAIQSNQNDQHGGQSVPIFDYAMAEGVKKTFRRLYTTNLAKAVSFTLGIEDYTEVLEEFKLIAGDIAKEYGLYPSLQNNDEYKAKEWEIASAKYGDEFSHLQDRAEKLAESETDRATYQAMEEIGRAHV
;
A
#
# COMPACT_ATOMS: atom_id res chain seq x y z
N MET A 1 17.23 -59.51 19.05
CA MET A 1 17.02 -58.06 19.06
C MET A 1 15.52 -57.81 19.05
N ALA A 2 14.99 -57.00 19.94
CA ALA A 2 13.58 -56.65 19.93
C ALA A 2 13.34 -55.69 18.76
N MET A 3 12.49 -56.08 17.81
CA MET A 3 12.16 -55.28 16.64
C MET A 3 11.20 -54.16 17.09
N ILE A 4 11.52 -52.88 16.78
CA ILE A 4 10.65 -51.75 17.09
C ILE A 4 9.40 -51.89 16.22
N THR A 5 8.22 -52.04 16.83
CA THR A 5 6.95 -52.21 16.14
C THR A 5 6.08 -50.93 16.14
N MET A 6 6.26 -50.08 17.12
CA MET A 6 5.47 -48.88 17.31
C MET A 6 6.39 -47.67 17.54
N ILE A 7 5.86 -46.47 17.23
CA ILE A 7 6.52 -45.19 17.51
C ILE A 7 5.52 -44.23 18.16
N LYS A 8 5.97 -43.49 19.18
CA LYS A 8 5.18 -42.49 19.87
C LYS A 8 5.26 -41.16 19.13
N LYS A 9 4.13 -40.66 18.64
CA LYS A 9 3.98 -39.36 18.05
C LYS A 9 4.08 -38.24 19.09
N ARG A 10 4.30 -36.97 18.64
CA ARG A 10 4.37 -35.78 19.51
C ARG A 10 3.07 -35.52 20.27
N ASP A 11 1.93 -35.87 19.70
CA ASP A 11 0.61 -35.78 20.33
C ASP A 11 0.29 -36.96 21.32
N GLY A 12 1.29 -37.81 21.60
CA GLY A 12 1.18 -38.95 22.48
C GLY A 12 0.62 -40.22 21.83
N ARG A 13 0.07 -40.19 20.63
CA ARG A 13 -0.48 -41.37 19.91
C ARG A 13 0.64 -42.33 19.53
N GLN A 14 0.38 -43.62 19.65
CA GLN A 14 1.24 -44.69 19.17
C GLN A 14 0.76 -45.09 17.75
N VAL A 15 1.70 -45.23 16.84
CA VAL A 15 1.45 -45.64 15.46
C VAL A 15 2.48 -46.69 15.01
N PRO A 16 2.17 -47.57 14.02
CA PRO A 16 3.13 -48.53 13.51
C PRO A 16 4.41 -47.89 13.02
N PHE A 17 5.54 -48.46 13.41
CA PHE A 17 6.84 -48.03 12.96
C PHE A 17 7.01 -48.38 11.48
N ASN A 18 7.56 -47.45 10.68
CA ASN A 18 7.81 -47.67 9.26
C ASN A 18 9.18 -47.13 8.87
N ILE A 19 10.11 -48.04 8.56
CA ILE A 19 11.50 -47.74 8.18
C ILE A 19 11.59 -46.93 6.88
N GLU A 20 10.68 -47.17 5.92
CA GLU A 20 10.68 -46.44 4.65
C GLU A 20 10.50 -44.93 4.84
N LYS A 21 9.82 -44.52 5.89
CA LYS A 21 9.69 -43.08 6.23
C LYS A 21 11.04 -42.47 6.62
N ILE A 22 11.90 -43.24 7.29
CA ILE A 22 13.26 -42.81 7.65
C ILE A 22 14.12 -42.77 6.39
N ALA A 23 14.12 -43.82 5.59
CA ALA A 23 14.85 -43.85 4.32
C ALA A 23 14.44 -42.71 3.38
N ASN A 24 13.15 -42.47 3.22
CA ASN A 24 12.63 -41.36 2.42
C ASN A 24 13.07 -39.97 2.94
N ALA A 25 13.14 -39.77 4.25
CA ALA A 25 13.60 -38.53 4.85
C ALA A 25 15.10 -38.30 4.62
N ILE A 26 15.92 -39.37 4.80
CA ILE A 26 17.35 -39.36 4.50
C ILE A 26 17.59 -39.09 3.00
N PHE A 27 16.85 -39.78 2.12
CA PHE A 27 17.00 -39.64 0.67
C PHE A 27 16.67 -38.22 0.20
N LYS A 28 15.57 -37.63 0.71
CA LYS A 28 15.22 -36.22 0.43
C LYS A 28 16.33 -35.26 0.83
N ALA A 29 16.93 -35.46 1.99
CA ALA A 29 18.04 -34.64 2.45
C ALA A 29 19.31 -34.88 1.55
N ALA A 30 19.57 -36.11 1.17
CA ALA A 30 20.67 -36.46 0.24
C ALA A 30 20.48 -35.80 -1.14
N GLN A 31 19.25 -35.80 -1.68
CA GLN A 31 18.95 -35.17 -2.97
C GLN A 31 19.30 -33.68 -2.98
N THR A 32 19.09 -32.95 -1.90
CA THR A 32 19.42 -31.51 -1.82
C THR A 32 20.91 -31.22 -1.92
N VAL A 33 21.74 -32.20 -1.66
CA VAL A 33 23.21 -32.11 -1.72
C VAL A 33 23.82 -32.95 -2.85
N GLY A 34 22.97 -33.42 -3.80
CA GLY A 34 23.38 -34.12 -5.01
C GLY A 34 23.41 -35.67 -4.91
N GLY A 35 22.95 -36.25 -3.80
CA GLY A 35 22.77 -37.69 -3.63
C GLY A 35 21.66 -38.25 -4.52
N LYS A 36 21.83 -39.43 -5.09
CA LYS A 36 20.88 -40.07 -6.02
C LYS A 36 20.57 -41.52 -5.68
N ASP A 37 21.24 -42.09 -4.70
CA ASP A 37 21.11 -43.50 -4.35
C ASP A 37 20.10 -43.69 -3.19
N TYR A 38 18.95 -44.28 -3.51
CA TYR A 38 17.94 -44.66 -2.52
C TYR A 38 18.35 -45.89 -1.71
N SER A 39 19.17 -46.81 -2.29
CA SER A 39 19.64 -48.02 -1.62
C SER A 39 20.50 -47.65 -0.41
N GLU A 40 21.42 -46.71 -0.60
CA GLU A 40 22.23 -46.15 0.49
C GLU A 40 21.39 -45.52 1.61
N ALA A 41 20.33 -44.78 1.24
CA ALA A 41 19.41 -44.22 2.24
C ALA A 41 18.66 -45.30 3.03
N MET A 42 18.36 -46.44 2.39
CA MET A 42 17.73 -47.58 3.07
C MET A 42 18.71 -48.28 4.02
N GLU A 43 19.97 -48.50 3.61
CA GLU A 43 21.01 -49.05 4.47
C GLU A 43 21.27 -48.17 5.71
N LEU A 44 21.26 -46.85 5.53
CA LEU A 44 21.37 -45.91 6.64
C LEU A 44 20.16 -45.99 7.60
N ALA A 45 18.95 -46.17 7.03
CA ALA A 45 17.74 -46.35 7.83
C ALA A 45 17.73 -47.66 8.62
N ASP A 46 18.29 -48.73 8.05
CA ASP A 46 18.48 -50.00 8.78
C ASP A 46 19.44 -49.84 9.95
N ARG A 47 20.53 -49.11 9.80
CA ARG A 47 21.48 -48.79 10.88
C ARG A 47 20.80 -47.94 11.99
N VAL A 48 19.99 -46.97 11.59
CA VAL A 48 19.18 -46.16 12.56
C VAL A 48 18.30 -47.10 13.38
N CYS A 49 17.59 -48.04 12.75
CA CYS A 49 16.75 -49.01 13.45
C CYS A 49 17.53 -49.92 14.37
N GLN A 50 18.72 -50.36 13.96
CA GLN A 50 19.58 -51.20 14.75
C GLN A 50 20.04 -50.45 16.05
N GLN A 51 20.66 -49.28 15.88
CA GLN A 51 21.13 -48.50 17.04
C GLN A 51 19.98 -48.06 17.93
N LEU A 52 18.83 -47.67 17.37
CA LEU A 52 17.66 -47.29 18.13
C LEU A 52 17.13 -48.49 18.97
N SER A 53 17.13 -49.71 18.43
CA SER A 53 16.75 -50.93 19.14
C SER A 53 17.67 -51.28 20.31
N GLU A 54 18.94 -50.88 20.24
CA GLU A 54 19.93 -51.05 21.30
C GLU A 54 19.78 -50.01 22.43
N GLU A 55 19.38 -48.78 22.10
CA GLU A 55 19.24 -47.70 23.07
C GLU A 55 17.85 -47.66 23.75
N VAL A 56 16.79 -48.01 23.00
CA VAL A 56 15.42 -47.95 23.51
C VAL A 56 14.90 -49.35 23.86
N ILE A 57 15.23 -49.78 25.07
CA ILE A 57 14.84 -51.11 25.57
C ILE A 57 13.52 -51.02 26.33
N GLY A 58 12.53 -51.82 25.93
CA GLY A 58 11.29 -52.01 26.71
C GLY A 58 10.24 -50.91 26.58
N ARG A 59 10.41 -49.96 25.67
CA ARG A 59 9.43 -48.92 25.33
C ARG A 59 9.46 -48.57 23.85
N ASP A 60 8.41 -47.87 23.38
CA ASP A 60 8.36 -47.31 22.05
C ASP A 60 9.18 -46.02 21.94
N PRO A 61 10.02 -45.84 20.93
CA PRO A 61 10.74 -44.60 20.71
C PRO A 61 9.81 -43.45 20.31
N SER A 62 10.17 -42.24 20.69
CA SER A 62 9.54 -41.02 20.19
C SER A 62 10.03 -40.65 18.81
N VAL A 63 9.27 -39.80 18.11
CA VAL A 63 9.70 -39.27 16.80
C VAL A 63 11.00 -38.47 16.92
N GLU A 64 11.19 -37.76 18.02
CA GLU A 64 12.41 -37.00 18.31
C GLU A 64 13.64 -37.93 18.43
N GLU A 65 13.52 -39.00 19.21
CA GLU A 65 14.61 -39.97 19.40
C GLU A 65 15.01 -40.64 18.04
N VAL A 66 14.02 -40.95 17.21
CA VAL A 66 14.30 -41.45 15.86
C VAL A 66 15.05 -40.40 15.03
N GLN A 67 14.64 -39.12 15.09
CA GLN A 67 15.31 -38.07 14.33
C GLN A 67 16.72 -37.80 14.83
N ASP A 68 16.94 -37.78 16.14
CA ASP A 68 18.26 -37.62 16.75
C ASP A 68 19.19 -38.79 16.36
N MET A 69 18.66 -39.99 16.27
CA MET A 69 19.40 -41.17 15.80
C MET A 69 19.77 -41.07 14.33
N VAL A 70 18.86 -40.57 13.47
CA VAL A 70 19.15 -40.31 12.05
C VAL A 70 20.32 -39.33 11.91
N GLU A 71 20.30 -38.21 12.66
CA GLU A 71 21.38 -37.23 12.63
C GLU A 71 22.73 -37.86 13.03
N ARG A 72 22.71 -38.64 14.12
CA ARG A 72 23.91 -39.33 14.61
C ARG A 72 24.49 -40.32 13.57
N VAL A 73 23.65 -41.19 13.04
CA VAL A 73 24.07 -42.18 12.05
C VAL A 73 24.64 -41.52 10.79
N LEU A 74 24.01 -40.46 10.30
CA LEU A 74 24.51 -39.71 9.13
C LEU A 74 25.89 -39.10 9.38
N VAL A 75 26.15 -38.58 10.59
CA VAL A 75 27.46 -38.03 10.94
C VAL A 75 28.51 -39.16 11.10
N GLU A 76 28.17 -40.24 11.82
CA GLU A 76 29.06 -41.36 12.06
C GLU A 76 29.47 -42.11 10.78
N GLN A 77 28.55 -42.17 9.81
CA GLN A 77 28.82 -42.82 8.52
C GLN A 77 29.48 -41.87 7.50
N GLY A 78 29.86 -40.67 7.91
CA GLY A 78 30.60 -39.70 7.08
C GLY A 78 29.73 -38.88 6.11
N HIS A 79 28.40 -38.95 6.19
CA HIS A 79 27.47 -38.20 5.36
C HIS A 79 27.21 -36.78 5.87
N ALA A 80 28.28 -36.05 6.22
CA ALA A 80 28.19 -34.75 6.89
C ALA A 80 27.33 -33.69 6.14
N LYS A 81 27.38 -33.71 4.78
CA LYS A 81 26.54 -32.77 3.96
C LYS A 81 25.06 -33.13 4.05
N THR A 82 24.73 -34.41 4.00
CA THR A 82 23.36 -34.91 4.15
C THR A 82 22.84 -34.67 5.56
N ALA A 83 23.69 -34.93 6.57
CA ALA A 83 23.35 -34.64 7.96
C ALA A 83 22.99 -33.14 8.17
N LYS A 84 23.82 -32.22 7.64
CA LYS A 84 23.54 -30.79 7.69
C LYS A 84 22.21 -30.44 7.04
N ALA A 85 21.95 -30.97 5.85
CA ALA A 85 20.68 -30.74 5.13
C ALA A 85 19.48 -31.28 5.92
N TYR A 86 19.62 -32.46 6.54
CA TYR A 86 18.59 -33.10 7.37
C TYR A 86 18.26 -32.24 8.61
N ILE A 87 19.29 -31.79 9.34
CA ILE A 87 19.16 -30.95 10.54
C ILE A 87 18.46 -29.63 10.19
N LEU A 88 18.86 -28.96 9.11
CA LEU A 88 18.23 -27.72 8.67
C LEU A 88 16.75 -27.94 8.31
N TYR A 89 16.45 -28.97 7.54
CA TYR A 89 15.07 -29.32 7.20
C TYR A 89 14.22 -29.63 8.45
N ARG A 90 14.78 -30.36 9.42
CA ARG A 90 14.11 -30.63 10.70
C ARG A 90 13.82 -29.35 11.49
N ALA A 91 14.80 -28.44 11.56
CA ALA A 91 14.66 -27.15 12.22
C ALA A 91 13.56 -26.31 11.55
N ASP A 92 13.55 -26.21 10.22
CA ASP A 92 12.52 -25.48 9.47
C ASP A 92 11.11 -26.05 9.71
N ARG A 93 11.01 -27.39 9.71
CA ARG A 93 9.72 -28.07 9.99
C ARG A 93 9.23 -27.88 11.43
N THR A 94 10.14 -27.79 12.38
CA THR A 94 9.81 -27.52 13.79
C THR A 94 9.35 -26.09 13.94
N ARG A 95 10.10 -25.13 13.38
CA ARG A 95 9.72 -23.71 13.34
C ARG A 95 8.34 -23.51 12.69
N ALA A 96 8.09 -24.12 11.52
CA ALA A 96 6.80 -24.02 10.83
C ALA A 96 5.63 -24.56 11.69
N ARG A 97 5.82 -25.59 12.48
CA ARG A 97 4.79 -26.13 13.37
C ARG A 97 4.53 -25.22 14.59
N GLU A 98 5.59 -24.67 15.18
CA GLU A 98 5.48 -23.76 16.31
C GLU A 98 4.73 -22.49 15.92
N MET A 99 5.07 -21.90 14.78
CA MET A 99 4.39 -20.73 14.26
C MET A 99 2.93 -21.03 13.89
N ASN A 100 2.64 -22.17 13.29
CA ASN A 100 1.26 -22.56 12.97
C ASN A 100 0.41 -22.79 14.24
N SER A 101 1.02 -23.29 15.31
CA SER A 101 0.36 -23.41 16.62
C SER A 101 0.08 -22.02 17.22
N THR A 102 1.01 -21.09 17.11
CA THR A 102 0.88 -19.72 17.56
C THR A 102 -0.22 -18.99 16.81
N LEU A 103 -0.29 -19.15 15.48
CA LEU A 103 -1.35 -18.55 14.66
C LEU A 103 -2.75 -19.04 15.08
N MET A 104 -2.91 -20.34 15.33
CA MET A 104 -4.20 -20.89 15.77
C MET A 104 -4.62 -20.31 17.13
N LYS A 105 -3.68 -20.08 18.03
CA LYS A 105 -3.96 -19.42 19.32
C LYS A 105 -4.35 -17.95 19.13
N ILE A 106 -3.66 -17.22 18.25
CA ILE A 106 -4.02 -15.84 17.91
C ILE A 106 -5.43 -15.78 17.30
N TYR A 107 -5.78 -16.72 16.43
CA TYR A 107 -7.12 -16.78 15.85
C TYR A 107 -8.20 -17.13 16.90
N GLU A 108 -7.88 -17.97 17.86
CA GLU A 108 -8.75 -18.25 19.00
C GLU A 108 -9.01 -17.00 19.84
N ASP A 109 -7.95 -16.26 20.18
CA ASP A 109 -8.03 -15.00 20.92
C ASP A 109 -8.84 -13.94 20.13
N LEU A 110 -8.56 -13.77 18.84
CA LEU A 110 -9.33 -12.87 17.96
C LEU A 110 -10.80 -13.24 17.84
N THR A 111 -11.14 -14.53 17.95
CA THR A 111 -12.51 -15.02 17.82
C THR A 111 -13.32 -14.81 19.11
N PHE A 112 -12.73 -15.10 20.26
CA PHE A 112 -13.48 -15.26 21.50
C PHE A 112 -13.21 -14.16 22.55
N MET A 113 -12.13 -13.38 22.44
CA MET A 113 -11.85 -12.27 23.33
C MET A 113 -12.44 -10.96 22.81
N SER A 114 -12.86 -10.06 23.71
CA SER A 114 -13.27 -8.70 23.34
C SER A 114 -12.06 -7.82 23.04
N ALA A 115 -12.26 -6.69 22.31
CA ALA A 115 -11.19 -5.72 22.03
C ALA A 115 -10.63 -5.08 23.33
N SER A 116 -11.40 -5.04 24.42
CA SER A 116 -10.91 -4.56 25.72
C SER A 116 -9.83 -5.45 26.32
N ASP A 117 -9.88 -6.75 26.02
CA ASP A 117 -9.03 -7.79 26.64
C ASP A 117 -7.98 -8.36 25.66
N CYS A 118 -7.98 -7.93 24.40
CA CYS A 118 -7.11 -8.44 23.35
C CYS A 118 -6.33 -7.30 22.67
N ASP A 119 -5.03 -7.19 22.96
CA ASP A 119 -4.17 -6.15 22.40
C ASP A 119 -4.10 -6.20 20.87
N ILE A 120 -4.09 -7.39 20.28
CA ILE A 120 -4.06 -7.59 18.83
C ILE A 120 -5.30 -6.97 18.17
N LYS A 121 -6.48 -7.02 18.78
CA LYS A 121 -7.68 -6.36 18.28
C LYS A 121 -7.58 -4.83 18.28
N ARG A 122 -6.78 -4.25 19.17
CA ARG A 122 -6.60 -2.79 19.32
C ARG A 122 -5.40 -2.22 18.59
N GLU A 123 -4.57 -3.07 18.00
CA GLU A 123 -3.31 -2.67 17.35
C GLU A 123 -3.49 -1.61 16.27
N ASN A 124 -4.62 -1.63 15.54
CA ASN A 124 -4.94 -0.64 14.53
C ASN A 124 -6.22 0.14 14.91
N ALA A 125 -6.07 1.41 15.23
CA ALA A 125 -7.18 2.28 15.66
C ALA A 125 -8.24 2.53 14.55
N ASN A 126 -7.90 2.28 13.28
CA ASN A 126 -8.81 2.44 12.15
C ASN A 126 -9.68 1.20 11.90
N ILE A 127 -9.42 0.10 12.61
CA ILE A 127 -10.14 -1.16 12.46
C ILE A 127 -10.80 -1.52 13.81
N ASP A 128 -12.12 -1.54 13.84
CA ASP A 128 -12.85 -2.06 14.99
C ASP A 128 -12.80 -3.60 15.00
N GLY A 129 -11.93 -4.14 15.84
CA GLY A 129 -11.69 -5.58 15.97
C GLY A 129 -12.88 -6.38 16.52
N ASP A 130 -13.91 -5.74 17.03
CA ASP A 130 -15.14 -6.41 17.51
C ASP A 130 -16.20 -6.53 16.40
N THR A 131 -15.96 -5.95 15.22
CA THR A 131 -16.82 -6.15 14.05
C THR A 131 -16.38 -7.38 13.25
N ALA A 132 -17.31 -7.99 12.52
CA ALA A 132 -17.03 -9.15 11.66
C ALA A 132 -15.94 -8.83 10.61
N MET A 133 -16.01 -7.66 9.97
CA MET A 133 -15.02 -7.23 8.99
C MET A 133 -13.67 -6.94 9.65
N GLY A 134 -13.66 -6.29 10.81
CA GLY A 134 -12.44 -6.04 11.56
C GLY A 134 -11.75 -7.33 12.00
N THR A 135 -12.51 -8.32 12.49
CA THR A 135 -11.98 -9.64 12.83
C THR A 135 -11.38 -10.35 11.59
N MET A 136 -12.07 -10.32 10.45
CA MET A 136 -11.56 -10.92 9.21
C MET A 136 -10.28 -10.25 8.70
N LEU A 137 -10.21 -8.92 8.77
CA LEU A 137 -8.99 -8.18 8.44
C LEU A 137 -7.83 -8.57 9.38
N LYS A 138 -8.09 -8.73 10.66
CA LYS A 138 -7.08 -9.18 11.63
C LYS A 138 -6.62 -10.61 11.37
N TYR A 139 -7.50 -11.53 10.99
CA TYR A 139 -7.09 -12.87 10.56
C TYR A 139 -6.15 -12.80 9.35
N GLY A 140 -6.49 -11.99 8.34
CA GLY A 140 -5.65 -11.78 7.16
C GLY A 140 -4.28 -11.22 7.52
N SER A 141 -4.24 -10.17 8.35
CA SER A 141 -3.03 -9.52 8.83
C SER A 141 -2.10 -10.50 9.55
N GLU A 142 -2.60 -11.21 10.57
CA GLU A 142 -1.81 -12.17 11.35
C GLU A 142 -1.32 -13.36 10.50
N GLY A 143 -2.15 -13.83 9.57
CA GLY A 143 -1.74 -14.86 8.61
C GLY A 143 -0.62 -14.38 7.67
N ALA A 144 -0.73 -13.15 7.16
CA ALA A 144 0.27 -12.54 6.29
C ALA A 144 1.60 -12.27 7.03
N LYS A 145 1.56 -11.75 8.26
CA LYS A 145 2.76 -11.58 9.11
C LYS A 145 3.52 -12.89 9.23
N GLN A 146 2.85 -13.96 9.61
CA GLN A 146 3.50 -15.27 9.74
C GLN A 146 4.03 -15.82 8.42
N PHE A 147 3.29 -15.65 7.33
CA PHE A 147 3.76 -16.05 6.01
C PHE A 147 5.06 -15.31 5.64
N ASN A 148 5.09 -13.99 5.85
CA ASN A 148 6.26 -13.18 5.55
C ASN A 148 7.47 -13.55 6.45
N GLU A 149 7.26 -13.81 7.72
CA GLU A 149 8.31 -14.29 8.64
C GLU A 149 8.89 -15.65 8.25
N MET A 150 8.05 -16.56 7.74
CA MET A 150 8.46 -17.93 7.45
C MET A 150 9.10 -18.10 6.08
N TYR A 151 8.60 -17.38 5.08
CA TYR A 151 8.89 -17.68 3.68
C TYR A 151 9.52 -16.52 2.90
N VAL A 152 9.34 -15.28 3.36
CA VAL A 152 9.79 -14.09 2.62
C VAL A 152 11.05 -13.49 3.23
N LEU A 153 11.07 -13.30 4.55
CA LEU A 153 12.22 -12.72 5.24
C LEU A 153 13.39 -13.71 5.32
N ASP A 154 14.61 -13.16 5.28
CA ASP A 154 15.78 -13.92 5.71
C ASP A 154 15.59 -14.41 7.16
N PRO A 155 15.89 -15.67 7.47
CA PRO A 155 15.72 -16.21 8.83
C PRO A 155 16.37 -15.39 9.93
N LYS A 156 17.48 -14.68 9.65
CA LYS A 156 18.13 -13.81 10.62
C LYS A 156 17.28 -12.56 10.95
N HIS A 157 16.67 -11.96 9.93
CA HIS A 157 15.82 -10.78 10.10
C HIS A 157 14.51 -11.16 10.79
N SER A 158 13.91 -12.28 10.41
CA SER A 158 12.75 -12.83 11.07
C SER A 158 13.02 -13.12 12.54
N GLN A 159 14.16 -13.76 12.86
CA GLN A 159 14.51 -14.04 14.26
C GLN A 159 14.77 -12.78 15.07
N ALA A 160 15.45 -11.79 14.49
CA ALA A 160 15.69 -10.49 15.12
C ALA A 160 14.38 -9.74 15.39
N HIS A 161 13.41 -9.81 14.47
CA HIS A 161 12.09 -9.23 14.65
C HIS A 161 11.31 -9.93 15.79
N ILE A 162 11.28 -11.25 15.79
CA ILE A 162 10.61 -12.06 16.83
C ILE A 162 11.23 -11.83 18.23
N ASN A 163 12.55 -11.67 18.30
CA ASN A 163 13.26 -11.37 19.53
C ASN A 163 13.06 -9.92 20.03
N GLY A 164 12.55 -9.02 19.20
CA GLY A 164 12.45 -7.60 19.50
C GLY A 164 13.76 -6.81 19.30
N ASP A 165 14.76 -7.39 18.64
CA ASP A 165 16.03 -6.71 18.32
C ASP A 165 15.82 -5.62 17.24
N ILE A 166 14.88 -5.86 16.34
CA ILE A 166 14.39 -4.91 15.31
C ILE A 166 12.88 -4.97 15.24
N HIS A 167 12.26 -3.90 14.72
CA HIS A 167 10.85 -3.88 14.37
C HIS A 167 10.69 -3.69 12.86
N ILE A 168 10.00 -4.63 12.20
CA ILE A 168 9.59 -4.49 10.79
C ILE A 168 8.15 -4.01 10.81
N HIS A 169 7.95 -2.75 10.40
CA HIS A 169 6.64 -2.12 10.39
C HIS A 169 5.77 -2.65 9.25
N ASP A 170 4.47 -2.78 9.47
CA ASP A 170 3.49 -3.25 8.47
C ASP A 170 3.90 -4.57 7.79
N LEU A 171 4.40 -5.51 8.57
CA LEU A 171 4.93 -6.78 8.09
C LEU A 171 3.89 -7.61 7.31
N ASP A 172 2.60 -7.43 7.60
CA ASP A 172 1.49 -8.03 6.89
C ASP A 172 1.35 -7.54 5.45
N PHE A 173 1.78 -6.31 5.16
CA PHE A 173 1.75 -5.72 3.81
C PHE A 173 3.07 -5.83 3.04
N LEU A 174 4.10 -6.47 3.60
CA LEU A 174 5.47 -6.49 3.06
C LEU A 174 5.55 -6.85 1.56
N THR A 175 4.73 -7.78 1.09
CA THR A 175 4.73 -8.26 -0.30
C THR A 175 3.59 -7.71 -1.14
N LEU A 176 2.67 -6.96 -0.55
CA LEU A 176 1.43 -6.54 -1.22
C LEU A 176 1.55 -5.14 -1.80
N THR A 177 2.14 -4.20 -1.06
CA THR A 177 2.21 -2.81 -1.45
C THR A 177 3.30 -2.05 -0.69
N THR A 178 3.56 -0.81 -1.11
CA THR A 178 4.36 0.14 -0.33
C THR A 178 3.54 0.70 0.82
N THR A 179 4.19 0.94 1.96
CA THR A 179 3.59 1.61 3.12
C THR A 179 3.96 3.08 3.11
N CYS A 180 2.99 3.95 3.43
CA CYS A 180 3.13 5.41 3.44
C CYS A 180 3.65 6.00 2.12
N CYS A 181 2.95 6.97 1.59
CA CYS A 181 3.33 7.62 0.34
C CYS A 181 3.15 9.13 0.36
N GLN A 182 3.79 9.78 -0.61
CA GLN A 182 3.60 11.19 -0.91
C GLN A 182 2.95 11.33 -2.29
N ILE A 183 1.86 12.10 -2.35
CA ILE A 183 1.12 12.36 -3.59
C ILE A 183 1.53 13.73 -4.12
N ASP A 184 2.17 13.78 -5.27
CA ASP A 184 2.54 15.00 -5.98
C ASP A 184 1.37 15.45 -6.87
N LEU A 185 0.48 16.28 -6.31
CA LEU A 185 -0.69 16.79 -7.05
C LEU A 185 -0.30 17.70 -8.21
N LEU A 186 0.78 18.48 -8.12
CA LEU A 186 1.24 19.31 -9.23
C LEU A 186 1.53 18.46 -10.46
N LYS A 187 2.27 17.37 -10.25
CA LYS A 187 2.64 16.45 -11.31
C LYS A 187 1.42 15.69 -11.86
N LEU A 188 0.49 15.27 -11.00
CA LEU A 188 -0.73 14.57 -11.41
C LEU A 188 -1.65 15.47 -12.23
N PHE A 189 -1.81 16.73 -11.84
CA PHE A 189 -2.71 17.64 -12.53
C PHE A 189 -2.17 18.11 -13.89
N HIS A 190 -0.84 18.14 -14.05
CA HIS A 190 -0.24 18.51 -15.32
C HIS A 190 -0.49 17.42 -16.39
N GLY A 191 -1.37 17.71 -17.32
CA GLY A 191 -1.81 16.80 -18.36
C GLY A 191 -2.85 15.77 -17.92
N GLY A 192 -3.17 15.68 -16.62
CA GLY A 192 -4.13 14.70 -16.08
C GLY A 192 -3.50 13.35 -15.73
N PHE A 193 -4.32 12.42 -15.22
CA PHE A 193 -3.85 11.11 -14.75
C PHE A 193 -4.93 10.02 -14.88
N SER A 194 -4.53 8.77 -14.72
CA SER A 194 -5.43 7.61 -14.69
C SER A 194 -5.38 6.93 -13.31
N THR A 195 -6.55 6.52 -12.82
CA THR A 195 -6.72 5.70 -11.61
C THR A 195 -6.88 4.21 -11.91
N GLY A 196 -6.65 3.79 -13.16
CA GLY A 196 -6.94 2.42 -13.62
C GLY A 196 -8.36 2.22 -14.15
N HIS A 197 -9.30 3.13 -13.85
CA HIS A 197 -10.70 3.07 -14.28
C HIS A 197 -11.07 4.10 -15.35
N GLY A 198 -10.10 4.77 -15.91
CA GLY A 198 -10.26 5.80 -16.94
C GLY A 198 -9.25 6.91 -16.77
N TYR A 199 -9.27 7.85 -17.74
CA TYR A 199 -8.36 8.98 -17.75
C TYR A 199 -9.06 10.25 -17.27
N LEU A 200 -8.48 10.93 -16.30
CA LEU A 200 -8.93 12.21 -15.76
C LEU A 200 -8.09 13.32 -16.39
N ARG A 201 -8.72 14.21 -17.13
CA ARG A 201 -8.06 15.33 -17.79
C ARG A 201 -7.54 16.36 -16.80
N GLU A 202 -6.64 17.21 -17.22
CA GLU A 202 -6.16 18.36 -16.47
C GLU A 202 -7.33 19.24 -16.00
N PRO A 203 -7.38 19.63 -14.70
CA PRO A 203 -8.45 20.45 -14.16
C PRO A 203 -8.34 21.93 -14.63
N ASN A 204 -9.50 22.60 -14.77
CA ASN A 204 -9.58 23.94 -15.32
C ASN A 204 -10.01 25.02 -14.32
N ASP A 205 -10.48 24.64 -13.14
CA ASP A 205 -10.88 25.56 -12.07
C ASP A 205 -10.71 24.93 -10.68
N ILE A 206 -10.80 25.75 -9.64
CA ILE A 206 -10.53 25.32 -8.28
C ILE A 206 -11.44 24.17 -7.82
N SER A 207 -12.69 24.12 -8.26
CA SER A 207 -13.60 23.02 -7.92
C SER A 207 -13.15 21.70 -8.53
N SER A 208 -12.72 21.72 -9.79
CA SER A 208 -12.17 20.53 -10.43
C SER A 208 -10.80 20.11 -9.84
N TYR A 209 -9.97 21.08 -9.43
CA TYR A 209 -8.73 20.79 -8.69
C TYR A 209 -9.03 20.08 -7.37
N ALA A 210 -10.00 20.59 -6.59
CA ALA A 210 -10.41 19.97 -5.33
C ALA A 210 -10.97 18.56 -5.53
N ALA A 211 -11.87 18.37 -6.49
CA ALA A 211 -12.45 17.08 -6.81
C ALA A 211 -11.39 16.05 -7.22
N LEU A 212 -10.44 16.45 -8.07
CA LEU A 212 -9.37 15.55 -8.51
C LEU A 212 -8.35 15.26 -7.40
N ALA A 213 -8.13 16.18 -6.47
CA ALA A 213 -7.31 15.91 -5.28
C ALA A 213 -7.96 14.82 -4.41
N CYS A 214 -9.27 14.91 -4.15
CA CYS A 214 -10.01 13.89 -3.43
C CYS A 214 -9.95 12.54 -4.15
N ILE A 215 -10.14 12.51 -5.47
CA ILE A 215 -10.07 11.28 -6.26
C ILE A 215 -8.68 10.66 -6.20
N ALA A 216 -7.63 11.46 -6.30
CA ALA A 216 -6.25 10.96 -6.20
C ALA A 216 -5.97 10.30 -4.84
N ILE A 217 -6.38 10.95 -3.74
CA ILE A 217 -6.22 10.43 -2.38
C ILE A 217 -7.04 9.15 -2.19
N GLN A 218 -8.32 9.15 -2.57
CA GLN A 218 -9.21 7.99 -2.41
C GLN A 218 -8.79 6.80 -3.28
N SER A 219 -8.35 7.04 -4.51
CA SER A 219 -7.86 5.98 -5.39
C SER A 219 -6.59 5.34 -4.81
N ASN A 220 -5.64 6.17 -4.36
CA ASN A 220 -4.40 5.69 -3.77
C ASN A 220 -4.61 4.92 -2.46
N GLN A 221 -5.68 5.24 -1.70
CA GLN A 221 -6.01 4.52 -0.47
C GLN A 221 -6.30 3.04 -0.68
N ASN A 222 -6.77 2.65 -1.86
CA ASN A 222 -7.04 1.24 -2.18
C ASN A 222 -5.77 0.48 -2.59
N ASP A 223 -4.74 1.18 -3.05
CA ASP A 223 -3.54 0.59 -3.64
C ASP A 223 -2.34 0.59 -2.69
N GLN A 224 -2.44 1.25 -1.55
CA GLN A 224 -1.37 1.35 -0.57
C GLN A 224 -1.87 1.15 0.87
N HIS A 225 -0.96 0.91 1.80
CA HIS A 225 -1.23 0.82 3.23
C HIS A 225 -0.48 1.92 3.99
N GLY A 226 -1.11 2.47 5.06
CA GLY A 226 -0.50 3.49 5.90
C GLY A 226 -0.86 4.91 5.52
N GLY A 227 -0.06 5.87 5.98
CA GLY A 227 -0.32 7.28 5.82
C GLY A 227 -0.13 7.80 4.40
N GLN A 228 -0.97 8.73 4.00
CA GLN A 228 -0.81 9.48 2.76
C GLN A 228 -0.50 10.93 3.11
N SER A 229 0.47 11.53 2.45
CA SER A 229 0.76 12.95 2.56
C SER A 229 0.68 13.63 1.20
N VAL A 230 0.24 14.87 1.21
CA VAL A 230 0.20 15.73 0.02
C VAL A 230 1.11 16.92 0.29
N PRO A 231 2.40 16.82 -0.02
CA PRO A 231 3.31 17.96 0.13
C PRO A 231 2.92 19.06 -0.85
N ILE A 232 3.19 20.32 -0.48
CA ILE A 232 2.91 21.49 -1.33
C ILE A 232 1.47 21.56 -1.86
N PHE A 233 0.51 21.14 -1.03
CA PHE A 233 -0.92 21.16 -1.37
C PHE A 233 -1.42 22.53 -1.79
N ASP A 234 -1.01 23.58 -1.09
CA ASP A 234 -1.32 24.99 -1.35
C ASP A 234 -0.86 25.44 -2.74
N TYR A 235 0.36 25.08 -3.15
CA TYR A 235 0.87 25.39 -4.49
C TYR A 235 0.07 24.68 -5.58
N ALA A 236 -0.33 23.43 -5.35
CA ALA A 236 -1.14 22.69 -6.30
C ALA A 236 -2.51 23.35 -6.47
N MET A 237 -3.16 23.76 -5.38
CA MET A 237 -4.46 24.42 -5.42
C MET A 237 -4.36 25.85 -5.99
N ALA A 238 -3.27 26.57 -5.77
CA ALA A 238 -3.06 27.93 -6.27
C ALA A 238 -3.22 28.04 -7.79
N GLU A 239 -2.81 27.02 -8.56
CA GLU A 239 -3.04 27.02 -10.02
C GLU A 239 -4.53 26.95 -10.37
N GLY A 240 -5.32 26.20 -9.60
CA GLY A 240 -6.77 26.15 -9.74
C GLY A 240 -7.42 27.51 -9.45
N VAL A 241 -6.94 28.21 -8.42
CA VAL A 241 -7.40 29.58 -8.08
C VAL A 241 -7.09 30.54 -9.24
N LYS A 242 -5.85 30.52 -9.75
CA LYS A 242 -5.45 31.37 -10.90
C LYS A 242 -6.31 31.11 -12.14
N LYS A 243 -6.53 29.85 -12.50
CA LYS A 243 -7.37 29.49 -13.66
C LYS A 243 -8.82 29.94 -13.45
N THR A 244 -9.33 29.82 -12.23
CA THR A 244 -10.68 30.27 -11.87
C THR A 244 -10.82 31.79 -12.03
N PHE A 245 -9.88 32.55 -11.49
CA PHE A 245 -9.87 34.00 -11.61
C PHE A 245 -9.82 34.46 -13.06
N ARG A 246 -8.90 33.90 -13.87
CA ARG A 246 -8.77 34.20 -15.30
C ARG A 246 -10.10 34.01 -16.05
N ARG A 247 -10.74 32.87 -15.83
CA ARG A 247 -12.04 32.56 -16.43
C ARG A 247 -13.14 33.52 -15.99
N LEU A 248 -13.22 33.79 -14.70
CA LEU A 248 -14.24 34.69 -14.12
C LEU A 248 -14.04 36.15 -14.55
N TYR A 249 -12.79 36.62 -14.57
CA TYR A 249 -12.47 37.96 -15.06
C TYR A 249 -12.94 38.16 -16.50
N THR A 250 -12.52 37.28 -17.42
CA THR A 250 -12.89 37.36 -18.84
C THR A 250 -14.42 37.26 -19.03
N THR A 251 -15.08 36.36 -18.29
CA THR A 251 -16.54 36.19 -18.35
C THR A 251 -17.28 37.42 -17.83
N ASN A 252 -16.85 37.97 -16.72
CA ASN A 252 -17.49 39.15 -16.09
C ASN A 252 -17.26 40.41 -16.94
N LEU A 253 -16.08 40.53 -17.56
CA LEU A 253 -15.80 41.61 -18.49
C LEU A 253 -16.72 41.54 -19.71
N ALA A 254 -16.84 40.35 -20.33
CA ALA A 254 -17.74 40.14 -21.46
C ALA A 254 -19.20 40.47 -21.10
N LYS A 255 -19.69 40.07 -19.94
CA LYS A 255 -21.03 40.41 -19.45
C LYS A 255 -21.20 41.90 -19.19
N ALA A 256 -20.22 42.56 -18.59
CA ALA A 256 -20.27 44.00 -18.33
C ALA A 256 -20.32 44.81 -19.61
N VAL A 257 -19.49 44.47 -20.60
CA VAL A 257 -19.47 45.09 -21.94
C VAL A 257 -20.79 44.85 -22.65
N SER A 258 -21.26 43.60 -22.72
CA SER A 258 -22.52 43.27 -23.37
C SER A 258 -23.72 44.03 -22.78
N PHE A 259 -23.79 44.09 -21.46
CA PHE A 259 -24.84 44.86 -20.78
C PHE A 259 -24.76 46.35 -21.12
N THR A 260 -23.57 46.94 -21.14
CA THR A 260 -23.38 48.38 -21.48
C THR A 260 -23.74 48.68 -22.92
N LEU A 261 -23.49 47.78 -23.85
CA LEU A 261 -23.78 47.96 -25.28
C LEU A 261 -25.16 47.46 -25.68
N GLY A 262 -25.97 46.94 -24.74
CA GLY A 262 -27.29 46.39 -25.07
C GLY A 262 -27.27 45.12 -25.91
N ILE A 263 -26.19 44.33 -25.85
CA ILE A 263 -26.06 43.05 -26.50
C ILE A 263 -26.73 41.96 -25.64
N GLU A 264 -27.75 41.28 -26.17
CA GLU A 264 -28.51 40.27 -25.42
C GLU A 264 -27.69 39.02 -25.12
N ASP A 265 -26.88 38.53 -26.08
CA ASP A 265 -26.03 37.37 -25.91
C ASP A 265 -24.56 37.77 -25.77
N TYR A 266 -24.01 37.56 -24.58
CA TYR A 266 -22.64 37.89 -24.25
C TYR A 266 -21.61 36.85 -24.80
N THR A 267 -22.05 35.75 -25.38
CA THR A 267 -21.15 34.64 -25.79
C THR A 267 -20.22 35.08 -26.94
N GLU A 268 -20.69 35.88 -27.85
CA GLU A 268 -19.83 36.43 -28.95
C GLU A 268 -18.74 37.35 -28.35
N VAL A 269 -19.12 38.21 -27.42
CA VAL A 269 -18.19 39.11 -26.74
C VAL A 269 -17.19 38.31 -25.90
N LEU A 270 -17.64 37.23 -25.27
CA LEU A 270 -16.78 36.34 -24.48
C LEU A 270 -15.72 35.64 -25.37
N GLU A 271 -16.11 35.15 -26.53
CA GLU A 271 -15.14 34.54 -27.47
C GLU A 271 -14.12 35.57 -27.97
N GLU A 272 -14.54 36.80 -28.21
CA GLU A 272 -13.62 37.89 -28.58
C GLU A 272 -12.61 38.18 -27.45
N PHE A 273 -13.06 38.30 -26.18
CA PHE A 273 -12.13 38.52 -25.08
C PHE A 273 -11.22 37.30 -24.80
N LYS A 274 -11.67 36.09 -25.08
CA LYS A 274 -10.80 34.93 -25.06
C LYS A 274 -9.69 34.97 -26.07
N LEU A 275 -10.00 35.47 -27.30
CA LEU A 275 -9.00 35.67 -28.35
C LEU A 275 -8.01 36.78 -27.93
N ILE A 276 -8.49 37.91 -27.46
CA ILE A 276 -7.65 39.03 -26.96
C ILE A 276 -6.72 38.50 -25.83
N ALA A 277 -7.27 37.78 -24.86
CA ALA A 277 -6.47 37.19 -23.78
C ALA A 277 -5.42 36.20 -24.31
N GLY A 278 -5.76 35.39 -25.30
CA GLY A 278 -4.84 34.49 -25.95
C GLY A 278 -3.69 35.20 -26.67
N ASP A 279 -3.98 36.29 -27.38
CA ASP A 279 -2.98 37.11 -28.07
C ASP A 279 -2.05 37.81 -27.08
N ILE A 280 -2.60 38.41 -26.00
CA ILE A 280 -1.81 39.01 -24.93
C ILE A 280 -0.89 37.97 -24.28
N ALA A 281 -1.42 36.77 -23.97
CA ALA A 281 -0.64 35.68 -23.40
C ALA A 281 0.50 35.24 -24.31
N LYS A 282 0.25 35.13 -25.59
CA LYS A 282 1.23 34.70 -26.60
C LYS A 282 2.33 35.74 -26.83
N GLU A 283 1.96 37.04 -26.91
CA GLU A 283 2.88 38.10 -27.25
C GLU A 283 3.68 38.64 -26.08
N TYR A 284 2.99 38.79 -24.91
CA TYR A 284 3.56 39.43 -23.70
C TYR A 284 3.76 38.46 -22.52
N GLY A 285 3.24 37.24 -22.58
CA GLY A 285 3.27 36.29 -21.45
C GLY A 285 2.40 36.72 -20.27
N LEU A 286 1.46 37.68 -20.48
CA LEU A 286 0.60 38.23 -19.44
C LEU A 286 -0.75 37.53 -19.40
N TYR A 287 -1.28 37.37 -18.21
CA TYR A 287 -2.59 36.77 -17.94
C TYR A 287 -3.33 37.57 -16.88
N PRO A 288 -4.68 37.56 -16.85
CA PRO A 288 -5.41 38.09 -15.70
C PRO A 288 -4.91 37.47 -14.40
N SER A 289 -4.63 38.27 -13.41
CA SER A 289 -3.98 37.83 -12.17
C SER A 289 -4.58 38.51 -10.94
N LEU A 290 -4.74 37.77 -9.85
CA LEU A 290 -5.15 38.29 -8.52
C LEU A 290 -4.13 39.24 -7.89
N GLN A 291 -2.88 39.15 -8.29
CA GLN A 291 -1.76 39.87 -7.65
C GLN A 291 -1.20 40.87 -8.61
N ASN A 292 -1.48 41.58 -9.35
CA ASN A 292 -0.90 42.51 -10.30
C ASN A 292 -1.51 42.39 -11.69
N ASN A 293 -2.76 42.83 -11.77
CA ASN A 293 -3.53 42.76 -13.00
C ASN A 293 -3.38 44.03 -13.88
N ASP A 294 -2.70 45.06 -13.39
CA ASP A 294 -2.65 46.37 -14.07
C ASP A 294 -1.94 46.30 -15.41
N GLU A 295 -0.86 45.54 -15.53
CA GLU A 295 -0.14 45.37 -16.79
C GLU A 295 -1.00 44.63 -17.83
N TYR A 296 -1.74 43.60 -17.40
CA TYR A 296 -2.66 42.89 -18.28
C TYR A 296 -3.80 43.79 -18.74
N LYS A 297 -4.46 44.52 -17.80
CA LYS A 297 -5.54 45.48 -18.13
C LYS A 297 -5.08 46.56 -19.08
N ALA A 298 -3.86 47.05 -18.89
CA ALA A 298 -3.32 48.07 -19.81
C ALA A 298 -3.18 47.54 -21.22
N LYS A 299 -2.69 46.32 -21.43
CA LYS A 299 -2.61 45.69 -22.76
C LYS A 299 -3.96 45.36 -23.36
N GLU A 300 -4.88 44.86 -22.55
CA GLU A 300 -6.25 44.61 -22.97
C GLU A 300 -6.97 45.91 -23.40
N TRP A 301 -6.73 47.00 -22.66
CA TRP A 301 -7.24 48.32 -22.98
C TRP A 301 -6.67 48.85 -24.30
N GLU A 302 -5.36 48.74 -24.55
CA GLU A 302 -4.73 49.14 -25.83
C GLU A 302 -5.40 48.47 -27.04
N ILE A 303 -5.84 47.20 -26.89
CA ILE A 303 -6.45 46.45 -28.00
C ILE A 303 -7.96 46.76 -28.12
N ALA A 304 -8.66 46.85 -27.00
CA ALA A 304 -10.12 46.83 -26.97
C ALA A 304 -10.79 48.21 -26.84
N SER A 305 -10.08 49.26 -26.36
CA SER A 305 -10.66 50.57 -26.08
C SER A 305 -11.21 51.28 -27.36
N ALA A 306 -10.58 51.07 -28.49
CA ALA A 306 -11.03 51.61 -29.79
C ALA A 306 -12.45 51.12 -30.19
N LYS A 307 -12.83 49.93 -29.73
CA LYS A 307 -14.14 49.33 -29.98
C LYS A 307 -15.15 49.61 -28.90
N TYR A 308 -14.73 49.59 -27.62
CA TYR A 308 -15.61 49.62 -26.48
C TYR A 308 -15.68 50.99 -25.76
N GLY A 309 -14.87 51.99 -26.19
CA GLY A 309 -14.90 53.37 -25.76
C GLY A 309 -14.12 53.63 -24.45
N ASP A 310 -14.16 54.89 -23.99
CA ASP A 310 -13.36 55.39 -22.87
C ASP A 310 -13.78 54.78 -21.52
N GLU A 311 -15.02 54.32 -21.37
CA GLU A 311 -15.51 53.67 -20.15
C GLU A 311 -15.01 52.23 -19.98
N PHE A 312 -14.29 51.67 -20.94
CA PHE A 312 -13.81 50.29 -20.88
C PHE A 312 -12.93 50.00 -19.64
N SER A 313 -12.10 50.95 -19.25
CA SER A 313 -11.30 50.85 -18.03
C SER A 313 -12.15 50.63 -16.77
N HIS A 314 -13.28 51.29 -16.63
CA HIS A 314 -14.23 51.11 -15.51
C HIS A 314 -14.90 49.74 -15.55
N LEU A 315 -15.14 49.19 -16.75
CA LEU A 315 -15.67 47.83 -16.93
C LEU A 315 -14.64 46.77 -16.54
N GLN A 316 -13.36 46.99 -16.86
CA GLN A 316 -12.27 46.14 -16.38
C GLN A 316 -12.16 46.10 -14.86
N ASP A 317 -12.17 47.25 -14.18
CA ASP A 317 -12.09 47.35 -12.72
C ASP A 317 -13.29 46.67 -12.03
N ARG A 318 -14.48 46.81 -12.63
CA ARG A 318 -15.68 46.16 -12.11
C ARG A 318 -15.65 44.66 -12.29
N ALA A 319 -15.17 44.20 -13.46
CA ALA A 319 -15.00 42.77 -13.75
C ALA A 319 -13.99 42.10 -12.82
N GLU A 320 -12.89 42.82 -12.52
CA GLU A 320 -11.84 42.36 -11.61
C GLU A 320 -12.39 42.16 -10.19
N LYS A 321 -13.00 43.17 -9.60
CA LYS A 321 -13.59 43.09 -8.24
C LYS A 321 -14.61 41.98 -8.11
N LEU A 322 -15.44 41.80 -9.14
CA LEU A 322 -16.42 40.72 -9.14
C LEU A 322 -15.73 39.34 -9.24
N ALA A 323 -14.73 39.23 -10.12
CA ALA A 323 -13.97 37.99 -10.29
C ALA A 323 -13.19 37.62 -9.02
N GLU A 324 -12.61 38.59 -8.30
CA GLU A 324 -11.98 38.38 -6.98
C GLU A 324 -12.95 37.75 -6.00
N SER A 325 -14.12 38.42 -5.78
CA SER A 325 -15.14 37.96 -4.85
C SER A 325 -15.70 36.57 -5.21
N GLU A 326 -15.91 36.29 -6.49
CA GLU A 326 -16.39 34.98 -6.96
C GLU A 326 -15.31 33.90 -6.84
N THR A 327 -14.04 34.25 -7.07
CA THR A 327 -12.91 33.33 -6.91
C THR A 327 -12.70 32.96 -5.45
N ASP A 328 -12.75 33.93 -4.55
CA ASP A 328 -12.66 33.71 -3.10
C ASP A 328 -13.77 32.77 -2.62
N ARG A 329 -15.00 33.01 -3.04
CA ARG A 329 -16.13 32.14 -2.70
C ARG A 329 -15.96 30.73 -3.23
N ALA A 330 -15.54 30.57 -4.49
CA ALA A 330 -15.32 29.27 -5.11
C ALA A 330 -14.16 28.51 -4.41
N THR A 331 -13.11 29.23 -4.04
CA THR A 331 -11.97 28.67 -3.31
C THR A 331 -12.40 28.19 -1.92
N TYR A 332 -13.14 29.01 -1.18
CA TYR A 332 -13.65 28.62 0.12
C TYR A 332 -14.52 27.36 0.04
N GLN A 333 -15.47 27.31 -0.91
CA GLN A 333 -16.32 26.15 -1.12
C GLN A 333 -15.52 24.89 -1.46
N ALA A 334 -14.54 25.00 -2.36
CA ALA A 334 -13.69 23.88 -2.73
C ALA A 334 -12.88 23.33 -1.55
N MET A 335 -12.34 24.20 -0.70
CA MET A 335 -11.60 23.77 0.51
C MET A 335 -12.52 23.16 1.56
N GLU A 336 -13.74 23.66 1.70
CA GLU A 336 -14.76 23.08 2.59
C GLU A 336 -15.17 21.66 2.13
N GLU A 337 -15.32 21.45 0.82
CA GLU A 337 -15.66 20.16 0.24
C GLU A 337 -14.53 19.12 0.48
N ILE A 338 -13.26 19.52 0.33
CA ILE A 338 -12.11 18.64 0.66
C ILE A 338 -12.13 18.26 2.14
N GLY A 339 -12.39 19.25 3.03
CA GLY A 339 -12.47 19.00 4.46
C GLY A 339 -13.58 18.02 4.85
N ARG A 340 -14.72 18.09 4.17
CA ARG A 340 -15.87 17.17 4.39
C ARG A 340 -15.64 15.76 3.83
N ALA A 341 -14.82 15.60 2.81
CA ALA A 341 -14.53 14.30 2.22
C ALA A 341 -13.67 13.41 3.13
N HIS A 342 -13.15 13.96 4.22
CA HIS A 342 -12.22 13.28 5.15
C HIS A 342 -12.84 13.02 6.55
N VAL A 343 -14.15 13.18 6.71
CA VAL A 343 -14.86 12.95 7.99
C VAL A 343 -15.61 11.62 7.96
#